data_cef2ab66331fb7927fb1572e6fc35800
#
_entry.id   cef2ab66331fb7927fb1572e6fc35800
#
_cell.length_a   1.000
_cell.length_b   1.000
_cell.length_c   1.000
_cell.angle_alpha   90.00
_cell.angle_beta   90.00
_cell.angle_gamma   90.00
#
_symmetry.space_group_name_H-M   'P 1'
#
loop_
_entity.id
_entity.type
_entity.pdbx_description
1 polymer ?
#
loop_
_entity_poly.entity_id
_entity_poly.type
_entity_poly.pdbx_seq_one_letter_code
_entity_poly.pdbx_strand_id
1 'polypeptide(L)'
;EIVSHADKGIIADQFYSERLYTKDSIKKILSEAGFSKINFPIFFTPDSKRNQDLGMMEQRIIVTCAVEKEWTEIKRRNKEIRNIFVIQGDPNKNDEIKPSCVFDEDDFYTINQLKNSLKEIESKGYKFSYLYNHDNLISDLMKAKDKIYYAFNLCDEGFVNDARKELHIPAILEMLNIPYTGAGPQCLAYCYDKSLTRGIAEEMRIPVPSAIFIKPEDIEFDLPFNFPVIVKPNFGDSSFGITQKCVANNHEELLTAVSEIRDKFGYDKPILVEEFLTGKDISVGIIGNPPQSYSVLPITEEDYSAVPENLPQICGYEAKWLSDSPYWNIKSIPANLSEDVKIFIIDSCLKLFERLECRDYARFDWRFDLNGNPKLLEVNPNPGWCWDGHLAKMAKYAGLNYTEMLKAILNSTEQRLNSSFNGNRKKEEVIKIISENKVKQALYEI
;
A
#
# COMPACT_ATOMS: atom_id res chain seq x y z
N GLU A 1 -7.43 -29.80 -24.60
CA GLU A 1 -6.12 -30.20 -24.06
C GLU A 1 -6.36 -31.14 -22.90
N ILE A 2 -5.74 -32.33 -22.96
CA ILE A 2 -5.79 -33.30 -21.87
C ILE A 2 -4.41 -33.37 -21.25
N VAL A 3 -4.29 -32.94 -20.00
CA VAL A 3 -3.04 -33.05 -19.23
C VAL A 3 -3.12 -34.31 -18.35
N SER A 4 -2.24 -35.26 -18.58
CA SER A 4 -2.18 -36.50 -17.81
C SER A 4 -0.84 -36.65 -17.09
N HIS A 5 -0.89 -37.24 -15.91
CA HIS A 5 0.28 -37.62 -15.12
C HIS A 5 0.38 -39.13 -15.07
N ALA A 6 1.59 -39.67 -15.18
CA ALA A 6 1.83 -41.11 -15.28
C ALA A 6 1.15 -41.91 -14.14
N ASP A 7 1.22 -41.37 -12.91
CA ASP A 7 0.70 -42.09 -11.72
C ASP A 7 -0.66 -41.58 -11.23
N LYS A 8 -1.13 -40.41 -11.70
CA LYS A 8 -2.36 -39.75 -11.23
C LYS A 8 -3.48 -39.73 -12.26
N GLY A 9 -3.22 -40.23 -13.48
CA GLY A 9 -4.18 -40.19 -14.57
C GLY A 9 -4.39 -38.79 -15.13
N ILE A 10 -5.58 -38.50 -15.62
CA ILE A 10 -5.93 -37.20 -16.20
C ILE A 10 -6.02 -36.17 -15.07
N ILE A 11 -5.17 -35.12 -15.13
CA ILE A 11 -5.14 -34.06 -14.16
C ILE A 11 -6.03 -32.89 -14.58
N ALA A 12 -6.11 -32.62 -15.88
CA ALA A 12 -6.98 -31.58 -16.43
C ALA A 12 -7.48 -32.00 -17.82
N ASP A 13 -8.76 -31.77 -18.05
CA ASP A 13 -9.41 -31.87 -19.34
C ASP A 13 -10.07 -30.52 -19.63
N GLN A 14 -9.41 -29.72 -20.48
CA GLN A 14 -9.83 -28.35 -20.77
C GLN A 14 -10.23 -28.23 -22.23
N PHE A 15 -11.42 -27.72 -22.45
CA PHE A 15 -11.92 -27.37 -23.77
C PHE A 15 -11.76 -25.86 -23.97
N TYR A 16 -11.01 -25.47 -24.98
CA TYR A 16 -11.00 -24.08 -25.45
C TYR A 16 -11.21 -24.05 -26.96
N SER A 17 -11.90 -23.02 -27.45
CA SER A 17 -12.09 -22.78 -28.85
C SER A 17 -11.41 -21.48 -29.26
N GLU A 18 -10.55 -21.55 -30.28
CA GLU A 18 -9.97 -20.37 -30.91
C GLU A 18 -10.68 -20.07 -32.21
N ARG A 19 -10.97 -18.79 -32.46
CA ARG A 19 -11.52 -18.34 -33.72
C ARG A 19 -10.40 -17.80 -34.60
N LEU A 20 -10.15 -18.46 -35.71
CA LEU A 20 -9.14 -18.03 -36.68
C LEU A 20 -9.74 -16.97 -37.63
N TYR A 21 -8.97 -15.94 -37.90
CA TYR A 21 -9.34 -14.85 -38.80
C TYR A 21 -8.33 -14.71 -39.91
N THR A 22 -8.82 -14.47 -41.15
CA THR A 22 -8.00 -14.01 -42.26
C THR A 22 -7.81 -12.49 -42.16
N LYS A 23 -6.79 -11.94 -42.84
CA LYS A 23 -6.57 -10.48 -42.93
C LYS A 23 -7.84 -9.74 -43.38
N ASP A 24 -8.55 -10.29 -44.36
CA ASP A 24 -9.76 -9.68 -44.88
C ASP A 24 -10.92 -9.71 -43.88
N SER A 25 -11.09 -10.83 -43.19
CA SER A 25 -12.13 -10.94 -42.14
C SER A 25 -11.90 -10.01 -40.97
N ILE A 26 -10.65 -9.88 -40.52
CA ILE A 26 -10.30 -8.89 -39.45
C ILE A 26 -10.51 -7.47 -39.97
N LYS A 27 -10.06 -7.15 -41.19
CA LYS A 27 -10.26 -5.82 -41.78
C LYS A 27 -11.74 -5.44 -41.85
N LYS A 28 -12.58 -6.38 -42.25
CA LYS A 28 -14.03 -6.19 -42.30
C LYS A 28 -14.60 -5.91 -40.91
N ILE A 29 -14.31 -6.76 -39.94
CA ILE A 29 -14.80 -6.63 -38.56
C ILE A 29 -14.38 -5.28 -37.94
N LEU A 30 -13.11 -4.89 -38.09
CA LEU A 30 -12.60 -3.64 -37.59
C LEU A 30 -13.25 -2.42 -38.27
N SER A 31 -13.48 -2.48 -39.61
CA SER A 31 -14.19 -1.43 -40.34
C SER A 31 -15.63 -1.30 -39.87
N GLU A 32 -16.35 -2.41 -39.68
CA GLU A 32 -17.72 -2.44 -39.14
C GLU A 32 -17.78 -1.92 -37.70
N ALA A 33 -16.72 -2.08 -36.89
CA ALA A 33 -16.57 -1.54 -35.57
C ALA A 33 -16.15 -0.06 -35.57
N GLY A 34 -15.99 0.60 -36.72
CA GLY A 34 -15.70 2.04 -36.82
C GLY A 34 -14.20 2.36 -36.80
N PHE A 35 -13.31 1.38 -36.98
CA PHE A 35 -11.89 1.64 -37.10
C PHE A 35 -11.51 2.00 -38.56
N SER A 36 -10.60 2.99 -38.69
CA SER A 36 -9.99 3.43 -39.95
C SER A 36 -8.49 3.14 -39.99
N LYS A 37 -7.84 3.39 -41.13
CA LYS A 37 -6.38 3.21 -41.29
C LYS A 37 -5.90 1.84 -40.80
N ILE A 38 -6.64 0.80 -41.18
CA ILE A 38 -6.34 -0.58 -40.81
C ILE A 38 -5.15 -1.06 -41.64
N ASN A 39 -4.03 -1.28 -40.99
CA ASN A 39 -2.78 -1.74 -41.57
C ASN A 39 -2.33 -3.05 -40.93
N PHE A 40 -1.70 -3.88 -41.74
CA PHE A 40 -1.05 -5.11 -41.30
C PHE A 40 0.46 -4.90 -41.50
N PRO A 41 1.18 -4.40 -40.47
CA PRO A 41 2.61 -4.23 -40.56
C PRO A 41 3.25 -5.58 -40.85
N ILE A 42 3.99 -5.62 -41.98
CA ILE A 42 4.69 -6.82 -42.46
C ILE A 42 5.90 -6.97 -41.53
N PHE A 43 6.02 -7.89 -40.73
CA PHE A 43 7.19 -8.33 -39.99
C PHE A 43 6.87 -8.63 -38.51
N PHE A 44 6.45 -9.83 -38.34
CA PHE A 44 6.85 -10.56 -37.16
C PHE A 44 7.47 -11.87 -37.66
N THR A 45 8.78 -11.91 -37.85
CA THR A 45 9.53 -13.16 -37.89
C THR A 45 9.95 -13.42 -36.45
N PRO A 46 9.30 -14.33 -35.73
CA PRO A 46 9.78 -14.72 -34.43
C PRO A 46 11.08 -15.51 -34.65
N ASP A 47 12.19 -14.87 -34.32
CA ASP A 47 13.48 -15.54 -34.19
C ASP A 47 13.48 -16.35 -32.87
N SER A 48 12.47 -17.19 -32.72
CA SER A 48 12.31 -18.06 -31.57
C SER A 48 13.17 -19.29 -31.75
N LYS A 49 14.39 -19.25 -31.24
CA LYS A 49 15.29 -20.41 -31.15
C LYS A 49 14.77 -21.50 -30.18
N ARG A 50 13.59 -21.35 -29.61
CA ARG A 50 13.09 -22.25 -28.58
C ARG A 50 12.25 -23.43 -29.06
N ASN A 51 11.95 -23.56 -30.31
CA ASN A 51 11.23 -24.71 -30.92
C ASN A 51 9.96 -25.16 -30.13
N GLN A 52 9.37 -24.25 -29.34
CA GLN A 52 8.24 -24.53 -28.45
C GLN A 52 6.91 -23.99 -29.00
N ASP A 53 6.91 -23.40 -30.15
CA ASP A 53 5.80 -22.62 -30.68
C ASP A 53 4.84 -23.40 -31.59
N LEU A 54 5.12 -24.64 -31.88
CA LEU A 54 4.30 -25.50 -32.74
C LEU A 54 3.79 -24.81 -34.04
N GLY A 55 4.52 -23.81 -34.53
CA GLY A 55 4.15 -23.04 -35.73
C GLY A 55 3.07 -21.98 -35.53
N MET A 56 2.58 -21.76 -34.30
CA MET A 56 1.52 -20.77 -34.05
C MET A 56 1.98 -19.33 -34.23
N MET A 57 3.26 -19.01 -33.96
CA MET A 57 3.78 -17.65 -34.10
C MET A 57 3.91 -17.21 -35.57
N GLU A 58 4.19 -18.11 -36.49
CA GLU A 58 4.29 -17.80 -37.92
C GLU A 58 2.96 -17.37 -38.53
N GLN A 59 1.85 -17.79 -37.91
CA GLN A 59 0.49 -17.50 -38.39
C GLN A 59 -0.13 -16.27 -37.70
N ARG A 60 0.58 -15.60 -36.77
CA ARG A 60 0.06 -14.42 -36.10
C ARG A 60 0.04 -13.21 -37.02
N ILE A 61 -1.06 -12.45 -36.92
CA ILE A 61 -1.27 -11.21 -37.64
C ILE A 61 -1.28 -10.07 -36.65
N ILE A 62 -0.40 -9.08 -36.83
CA ILE A 62 -0.46 -7.82 -36.10
C ILE A 62 -1.30 -6.84 -36.92
N VAL A 63 -2.29 -6.24 -36.29
CA VAL A 63 -3.14 -5.23 -36.90
C VAL A 63 -2.96 -3.92 -36.15
N THR A 64 -2.73 -2.85 -36.91
CA THR A 64 -2.81 -1.49 -36.39
C THR A 64 -3.98 -0.77 -37.03
N CYS A 65 -4.78 -0.09 -36.23
CA CYS A 65 -5.92 0.69 -36.73
C CYS A 65 -6.08 1.96 -35.90
N ALA A 66 -6.78 2.94 -36.43
CA ALA A 66 -7.10 4.18 -35.78
C ALA A 66 -8.61 4.34 -35.62
N VAL A 67 -9.08 4.86 -34.53
CA VAL A 67 -10.44 5.40 -34.38
C VAL A 67 -10.34 6.90 -34.58
N GLU A 68 -11.00 7.43 -35.58
CA GLU A 68 -11.23 8.85 -35.70
C GLU A 68 -12.35 9.23 -34.70
N LYS A 69 -11.95 9.46 -33.46
CA LYS A 69 -12.78 10.19 -32.52
C LYS A 69 -12.50 11.67 -32.76
N GLU A 70 -13.53 12.46 -33.02
CA GLU A 70 -13.38 13.89 -32.82
C GLU A 70 -12.79 14.09 -31.44
N TRP A 71 -11.59 14.64 -31.39
CA TRP A 71 -10.96 15.02 -30.15
C TRP A 71 -11.83 16.11 -29.56
N THR A 72 -12.81 15.74 -28.76
CA THR A 72 -13.42 16.71 -27.87
C THR A 72 -12.32 17.03 -26.90
N GLU A 73 -11.72 18.22 -27.11
CA GLU A 73 -10.90 18.87 -26.10
C GLU A 73 -11.61 18.60 -24.78
N ILE A 74 -10.99 17.83 -23.88
CA ILE A 74 -11.52 17.73 -22.51
C ILE A 74 -11.50 19.18 -22.07
N LYS A 75 -12.66 19.85 -22.19
CA LYS A 75 -12.81 21.25 -21.80
C LYS A 75 -12.21 21.28 -20.42
N ARG A 76 -11.05 22.00 -20.28
CA ARG A 76 -10.49 22.26 -18.95
C ARG A 76 -11.68 22.76 -18.17
N ARG A 77 -12.20 21.87 -17.30
CA ARG A 77 -13.39 22.15 -16.52
C ARG A 77 -13.13 23.49 -15.86
N ASN A 78 -13.90 24.50 -16.19
CA ASN A 78 -13.94 25.76 -15.45
C ASN A 78 -13.94 25.40 -13.98
N LYS A 79 -13.18 26.06 -13.10
CA LYS A 79 -13.08 25.84 -11.64
C LYS A 79 -14.16 24.91 -11.07
N GLU A 80 -14.24 23.69 -11.65
CA GLU A 80 -15.26 22.73 -11.31
C GLU A 80 -14.95 22.20 -9.93
N ILE A 81 -15.96 22.12 -9.12
CA ILE A 81 -15.92 21.51 -7.81
C ILE A 81 -15.36 20.09 -7.97
N ARG A 82 -14.24 19.82 -7.29
CA ARG A 82 -13.61 18.51 -7.28
C ARG A 82 -14.39 17.58 -6.36
N ASN A 83 -15.11 16.65 -6.93
CA ASN A 83 -15.87 15.67 -6.15
C ASN A 83 -14.91 14.57 -5.65
N ILE A 84 -14.63 14.56 -4.36
CA ILE A 84 -13.78 13.58 -3.71
C ILE A 84 -14.67 12.63 -2.92
N PHE A 85 -14.47 11.34 -3.13
CA PHE A 85 -15.18 10.29 -2.42
C PHE A 85 -14.29 9.73 -1.32
N VAL A 86 -14.68 9.96 -0.07
CA VAL A 86 -13.97 9.49 1.12
C VAL A 86 -14.43 8.08 1.42
N ILE A 87 -13.53 7.12 1.35
CA ILE A 87 -13.80 5.72 1.67
C ILE A 87 -13.26 5.44 3.07
N GLN A 88 -14.08 4.88 3.93
CA GLN A 88 -13.79 4.60 5.34
C GLN A 88 -14.28 3.19 5.69
N GLY A 89 -13.87 2.67 6.85
CA GLY A 89 -14.44 1.45 7.44
C GLY A 89 -15.95 1.51 7.62
N ASP A 90 -16.59 0.37 7.70
CA ASP A 90 -18.05 0.24 7.83
C ASP A 90 -18.45 0.09 9.30
N PRO A 91 -19.11 1.09 9.91
CA PRO A 91 -19.55 1.03 11.31
C PRO A 91 -20.51 -0.11 11.64
N ASN A 92 -21.11 -0.75 10.61
CA ASN A 92 -22.05 -1.84 10.78
C ASN A 92 -21.41 -3.23 10.61
N LYS A 93 -20.11 -3.29 10.36
CA LYS A 93 -19.35 -4.54 10.23
C LYS A 93 -18.52 -4.80 11.47
N ASN A 94 -18.27 -6.10 11.70
CA ASN A 94 -17.36 -6.53 12.76
C ASN A 94 -15.93 -6.07 12.46
N ASP A 95 -15.23 -5.62 13.50
CA ASP A 95 -13.81 -5.24 13.45
C ASP A 95 -13.07 -6.02 14.55
N GLU A 96 -12.34 -7.05 14.15
CA GLU A 96 -11.63 -7.95 15.07
C GLU A 96 -10.49 -7.27 15.83
N ILE A 97 -10.01 -6.11 15.37
CA ILE A 97 -8.93 -5.36 16.01
C ILE A 97 -9.44 -4.67 17.28
N LYS A 98 -10.69 -4.22 17.27
CA LYS A 98 -11.27 -3.49 18.38
C LYS A 98 -11.69 -4.40 19.53
N PRO A 99 -11.54 -3.96 20.80
CA PRO A 99 -11.94 -4.76 21.95
C PRO A 99 -13.43 -5.16 21.94
N SER A 100 -14.30 -4.25 21.50
CA SER A 100 -15.75 -4.44 21.37
C SER A 100 -16.17 -5.11 20.09
N CYS A 101 -15.25 -5.34 19.15
CA CYS A 101 -15.48 -5.80 17.79
C CYS A 101 -16.43 -4.90 16.96
N VAL A 102 -16.72 -3.70 17.40
CA VAL A 102 -17.57 -2.71 16.71
C VAL A 102 -17.01 -1.30 16.92
N PHE A 103 -17.43 -0.37 16.09
CA PHE A 103 -17.10 1.05 16.28
C PHE A 103 -17.73 1.58 17.54
N ASP A 104 -16.95 2.33 18.32
CA ASP A 104 -17.35 2.94 19.58
C ASP A 104 -17.51 4.48 19.49
N GLU A 105 -17.71 5.14 20.62
CA GLU A 105 -17.91 6.59 20.66
C GLU A 105 -16.66 7.36 20.18
N ASP A 106 -15.47 6.83 20.40
CA ASP A 106 -14.21 7.46 19.99
C ASP A 106 -14.02 7.39 18.47
N ASP A 107 -14.40 6.27 17.86
CA ASP A 107 -14.43 6.13 16.39
C ASP A 107 -15.37 7.16 15.76
N PHE A 108 -16.58 7.29 16.28
CA PHE A 108 -17.54 8.28 15.79
C PHE A 108 -17.07 9.71 16.03
N TYR A 109 -16.39 9.97 17.15
CA TYR A 109 -15.77 11.26 17.39
C TYR A 109 -14.69 11.57 16.34
N THR A 110 -13.81 10.62 16.08
CA THR A 110 -12.76 10.72 15.06
C THR A 110 -13.33 10.96 13.64
N ILE A 111 -14.38 10.22 13.26
CA ILE A 111 -15.12 10.46 12.00
C ILE A 111 -15.70 11.88 11.93
N ASN A 112 -16.23 12.39 13.06
CA ASN A 112 -16.76 13.75 13.10
C ASN A 112 -15.64 14.80 12.97
N GLN A 113 -14.48 14.61 13.60
CA GLN A 113 -13.33 15.50 13.42
C GLN A 113 -12.87 15.54 11.97
N LEU A 114 -12.79 14.37 11.29
CA LEU A 114 -12.50 14.29 9.87
C LEU A 114 -13.51 15.09 9.04
N LYS A 115 -14.80 14.86 9.24
CA LYS A 115 -15.87 15.55 8.49
C LYS A 115 -15.82 17.06 8.67
N ASN A 116 -15.56 17.53 9.89
CA ASN A 116 -15.42 18.96 10.18
C ASN A 116 -14.22 19.56 9.46
N SER A 117 -13.07 18.90 9.51
CA SER A 117 -11.85 19.35 8.84
C SER A 117 -11.99 19.34 7.31
N LEU A 118 -12.62 18.32 6.72
CA LEU A 118 -12.89 18.28 5.29
C LEU A 118 -13.87 19.37 4.86
N LYS A 119 -14.88 19.68 5.68
CA LYS A 119 -15.81 20.79 5.43
C LYS A 119 -15.12 22.15 5.34
N GLU A 120 -14.07 22.39 6.13
CA GLU A 120 -13.26 23.61 6.02
C GLU A 120 -12.51 23.67 4.67
N ILE A 121 -12.13 22.51 4.13
CA ILE A 121 -11.45 22.40 2.84
C ILE A 121 -12.41 22.61 1.66
N GLU A 122 -13.71 22.30 1.79
CA GLU A 122 -14.71 22.49 0.73
C GLU A 122 -14.76 23.91 0.17
N SER A 123 -14.54 24.93 1.02
CA SER A 123 -14.47 26.34 0.60
C SER A 123 -13.41 26.63 -0.47
N LYS A 124 -12.48 25.69 -0.71
CA LYS A 124 -11.38 25.79 -1.69
C LYS A 124 -11.68 25.06 -3.00
N GLY A 125 -12.94 24.73 -3.28
CA GLY A 125 -13.38 24.10 -4.53
C GLY A 125 -13.41 22.57 -4.48
N TYR A 126 -13.53 21.99 -3.30
CA TYR A 126 -13.74 20.56 -3.07
C TYR A 126 -15.18 20.30 -2.64
N LYS A 127 -15.66 19.10 -2.92
CA LYS A 127 -16.88 18.54 -2.37
C LYS A 127 -16.61 17.11 -1.95
N PHE A 128 -16.91 16.77 -0.70
CA PHE A 128 -16.67 15.44 -0.16
C PHE A 128 -17.98 14.65 -0.08
N SER A 129 -17.92 13.38 -0.48
CA SER A 129 -18.99 12.39 -0.35
C SER A 129 -18.41 11.17 0.34
N TYR A 130 -19.12 10.59 1.30
CA TYR A 130 -18.58 9.54 2.17
C TYR A 130 -19.17 8.18 1.79
N LEU A 131 -18.32 7.19 1.62
CA LEU A 131 -18.64 5.80 1.34
C LEU A 131 -18.10 4.92 2.48
N TYR A 132 -19.00 4.47 3.32
CA TYR A 132 -18.72 3.62 4.48
C TYR A 132 -19.60 2.38 4.55
N ASN A 133 -20.59 2.23 3.67
CA ASN A 133 -21.40 1.01 3.59
C ASN A 133 -20.75 0.03 2.61
N HIS A 134 -20.04 -0.96 3.12
CA HIS A 134 -19.29 -1.90 2.31
C HIS A 134 -20.16 -2.90 1.54
N ASP A 135 -21.42 -3.13 1.94
CA ASP A 135 -22.35 -3.96 1.17
C ASP A 135 -22.69 -3.31 -0.19
N ASN A 136 -22.69 -2.00 -0.25
CA ASN A 136 -23.01 -1.24 -1.46
C ASN A 136 -21.77 -0.60 -2.11
N LEU A 137 -20.58 -0.63 -1.49
CA LEU A 137 -19.41 0.13 -1.90
C LEU A 137 -19.11 -0.04 -3.40
N ILE A 138 -19.01 -1.28 -3.87
CA ILE A 138 -18.69 -1.57 -5.27
C ILE A 138 -19.74 -1.00 -6.22
N SER A 139 -21.03 -1.21 -5.92
CA SER A 139 -22.13 -0.71 -6.76
C SER A 139 -22.17 0.82 -6.78
N ASP A 140 -21.87 1.46 -5.66
CA ASP A 140 -21.91 2.92 -5.55
C ASP A 140 -20.69 3.55 -6.26
N LEU A 141 -19.50 2.95 -6.16
CA LEU A 141 -18.35 3.34 -6.96
C LEU A 141 -18.62 3.20 -8.46
N MET A 142 -19.20 2.09 -8.91
CA MET A 142 -19.57 1.88 -10.32
C MET A 142 -20.54 2.92 -10.83
N LYS A 143 -21.57 3.29 -10.06
CA LYS A 143 -22.57 4.32 -10.41
C LYS A 143 -21.96 5.72 -10.44
N ALA A 144 -21.00 5.99 -9.57
CA ALA A 144 -20.45 7.32 -9.36
C ALA A 144 -19.14 7.57 -10.13
N LYS A 145 -18.50 6.58 -10.73
CA LYS A 145 -17.12 6.65 -11.27
C LYS A 145 -16.87 7.86 -12.17
N ASP A 146 -17.82 8.21 -13.03
CA ASP A 146 -17.68 9.33 -13.97
C ASP A 146 -17.78 10.71 -13.29
N LYS A 147 -18.21 10.75 -12.02
CA LYS A 147 -18.34 11.97 -11.21
C LYS A 147 -17.21 12.12 -10.19
N ILE A 148 -16.45 11.04 -9.94
CA ILE A 148 -15.36 11.02 -8.96
C ILE A 148 -14.15 11.70 -9.58
N TYR A 149 -13.65 12.75 -8.91
CA TYR A 149 -12.36 13.35 -9.30
C TYR A 149 -11.20 12.45 -8.86
N TYR A 150 -11.21 12.02 -7.60
CA TYR A 150 -10.45 10.88 -7.06
C TYR A 150 -11.09 10.40 -5.75
N ALA A 151 -10.73 9.20 -5.31
CA ALA A 151 -11.12 8.68 -4.02
C ALA A 151 -10.08 9.03 -2.95
N PHE A 152 -10.52 9.56 -1.81
CA PHE A 152 -9.70 9.68 -0.61
C PHE A 152 -9.83 8.38 0.18
N ASN A 153 -8.90 7.47 -0.02
CA ASN A 153 -8.91 6.17 0.65
C ASN A 153 -8.36 6.31 2.06
N LEU A 154 -9.24 6.21 3.03
CA LEU A 154 -8.96 6.23 4.47
C LEU A 154 -9.44 4.94 5.14
N CYS A 155 -9.65 3.87 4.37
CA CYS A 155 -10.14 2.59 4.86
C CYS A 155 -8.97 1.72 5.31
N ASP A 156 -8.34 2.08 6.40
CA ASP A 156 -7.28 1.33 7.06
C ASP A 156 -7.81 0.08 7.80
N GLU A 157 -9.11 0.03 8.10
CA GLU A 157 -9.76 -1.18 8.60
C GLU A 157 -9.87 -2.30 7.54
N GLY A 158 -9.74 -1.95 6.25
CA GLY A 158 -9.91 -2.87 5.14
C GLY A 158 -11.36 -3.09 4.71
N PHE A 159 -11.55 -3.75 3.56
CA PHE A 159 -12.89 -4.05 3.05
C PHE A 159 -13.65 -4.98 4.01
N VAL A 160 -14.84 -4.59 4.42
CA VAL A 160 -15.71 -5.19 5.47
C VAL A 160 -15.02 -5.29 6.84
N ASN A 161 -14.14 -4.33 7.14
CA ASN A 161 -13.32 -4.23 8.35
C ASN A 161 -12.45 -5.47 8.59
N ASP A 162 -11.98 -6.08 7.52
CA ASP A 162 -11.00 -7.15 7.57
C ASP A 162 -9.65 -6.58 7.11
N ALA A 163 -8.72 -6.39 8.04
CA ALA A 163 -7.40 -5.82 7.78
C ALA A 163 -6.64 -6.53 6.65
N ARG A 164 -6.84 -7.85 6.47
CA ARG A 164 -6.28 -8.62 5.35
C ARG A 164 -6.81 -8.17 3.99
N LYS A 165 -7.90 -7.43 3.97
CA LYS A 165 -8.57 -6.91 2.78
C LYS A 165 -8.38 -5.40 2.59
N GLU A 166 -7.45 -4.78 3.28
CA GLU A 166 -7.11 -3.38 3.08
C GLU A 166 -6.72 -3.11 1.62
N LEU A 167 -5.88 -3.97 1.05
CA LEU A 167 -5.45 -3.90 -0.35
C LEU A 167 -6.60 -4.02 -1.37
N HIS A 168 -7.77 -4.57 -0.99
CA HIS A 168 -8.90 -4.72 -1.90
C HIS A 168 -9.54 -3.37 -2.27
N ILE A 169 -9.48 -2.37 -1.39
CA ILE A 169 -10.02 -1.04 -1.67
C ILE A 169 -9.27 -0.38 -2.84
N PRO A 170 -7.93 -0.19 -2.80
CA PRO A 170 -7.24 0.34 -3.96
C PRO A 170 -7.31 -0.59 -5.18
N ALA A 171 -7.38 -1.91 -5.01
CA ALA A 171 -7.52 -2.83 -6.13
C ALA A 171 -8.83 -2.60 -6.92
N ILE A 172 -9.97 -2.46 -6.24
CA ILE A 172 -11.24 -2.15 -6.93
C ILE A 172 -11.21 -0.76 -7.58
N LEU A 173 -10.56 0.23 -6.96
CA LEU A 173 -10.41 1.55 -7.54
C LEU A 173 -9.58 1.50 -8.83
N GLU A 174 -8.50 0.72 -8.87
CA GLU A 174 -7.70 0.50 -10.09
C GLU A 174 -8.50 -0.22 -11.17
N MET A 175 -9.26 -1.27 -10.84
CA MET A 175 -10.13 -1.98 -11.78
C MET A 175 -11.20 -1.07 -12.39
N LEU A 176 -11.68 -0.09 -11.65
CA LEU A 176 -12.65 0.91 -12.10
C LEU A 176 -12.03 2.14 -12.77
N ASN A 177 -10.69 2.22 -12.84
CA ASN A 177 -9.94 3.38 -13.29
C ASN A 177 -10.29 4.66 -12.51
N ILE A 178 -10.53 4.55 -11.21
CA ILE A 178 -10.78 5.68 -10.31
C ILE A 178 -9.43 6.05 -9.66
N PRO A 179 -8.90 7.27 -9.87
CA PRO A 179 -7.72 7.73 -9.15
C PRO A 179 -7.99 7.77 -7.64
N TYR A 180 -6.96 7.57 -6.82
CA TYR A 180 -7.11 7.55 -5.36
C TYR A 180 -5.85 8.01 -4.64
N THR A 181 -6.00 8.31 -3.33
CA THR A 181 -4.90 8.67 -2.44
C THR A 181 -4.22 7.43 -1.88
N GLY A 182 -2.92 7.57 -1.57
CA GLY A 182 -2.17 6.56 -0.83
C GLY A 182 -1.70 5.39 -1.68
N ALA A 183 -1.24 4.38 -0.99
CA ALA A 183 -0.55 3.22 -1.55
C ALA A 183 -1.45 2.35 -2.43
N GLY A 184 -0.83 1.70 -3.42
CA GLY A 184 -1.49 0.70 -4.26
C GLY A 184 -1.59 -0.67 -3.57
N PRO A 185 -2.36 -1.60 -4.18
CA PRO A 185 -2.58 -2.92 -3.58
C PRO A 185 -1.30 -3.71 -3.37
N GLN A 186 -0.30 -3.59 -4.26
CA GLN A 186 0.98 -4.27 -4.10
C GLN A 186 1.76 -3.74 -2.90
N CYS A 187 1.82 -2.42 -2.73
CA CYS A 187 2.50 -1.81 -1.59
C CYS A 187 1.87 -2.25 -0.26
N LEU A 188 0.54 -2.22 -0.18
CA LEU A 188 -0.18 -2.70 1.00
C LEU A 188 0.09 -4.19 1.27
N ALA A 189 0.08 -5.04 0.24
CA ALA A 189 0.39 -6.46 0.38
C ALA A 189 1.83 -6.71 0.88
N TYR A 190 2.81 -5.96 0.38
CA TYR A 190 4.21 -6.08 0.83
C TYR A 190 4.36 -5.65 2.29
N CYS A 191 3.75 -4.53 2.66
CA CYS A 191 3.91 -3.98 4.01
C CYS A 191 3.09 -4.73 5.07
N TYR A 192 2.03 -5.43 4.68
CA TYR A 192 1.24 -6.27 5.56
C TYR A 192 2.00 -7.55 5.99
N ASP A 193 2.97 -8.01 5.20
CA ASP A 193 3.88 -9.11 5.51
C ASP A 193 5.19 -8.57 6.11
N LYS A 194 5.34 -8.70 7.44
CA LYS A 194 6.49 -8.18 8.18
C LYS A 194 7.81 -8.81 7.73
N SER A 195 7.81 -10.11 7.48
CA SER A 195 9.01 -10.84 7.03
C SER A 195 9.45 -10.42 5.63
N LEU A 196 8.49 -10.15 4.74
CA LEU A 196 8.78 -9.68 3.38
C LEU A 196 9.35 -8.26 3.39
N THR A 197 8.72 -7.34 4.11
CA THR A 197 9.23 -5.96 4.26
C THR A 197 10.62 -5.95 4.86
N ARG A 198 10.86 -6.76 5.89
CA ARG A 198 12.17 -6.93 6.52
C ARG A 198 13.20 -7.44 5.50
N GLY A 199 12.88 -8.47 4.71
CA GLY A 199 13.77 -9.01 3.69
C GLY A 199 14.13 -8.00 2.60
N ILE A 200 13.18 -7.16 2.19
CA ILE A 200 13.42 -6.05 1.25
C ILE A 200 14.39 -5.02 1.87
N ALA A 201 14.19 -4.66 3.14
CA ALA A 201 15.08 -3.73 3.84
C ALA A 201 16.50 -4.28 3.97
N GLU A 202 16.67 -5.57 4.31
CA GLU A 202 17.97 -6.25 4.37
C GLU A 202 18.70 -6.24 3.02
N GLU A 203 18.00 -6.55 1.92
CA GLU A 203 18.57 -6.47 0.57
C GLU A 203 19.10 -5.07 0.26
N MET A 204 18.40 -4.03 0.74
CA MET A 204 18.80 -2.64 0.59
C MET A 204 19.87 -2.19 1.60
N ARG A 205 20.36 -3.09 2.44
CA ARG A 205 21.34 -2.83 3.52
C ARG A 205 20.81 -1.83 4.57
N ILE A 206 19.51 -1.86 4.80
CA ILE A 206 18.84 -1.13 5.87
C ILE A 206 18.78 -2.06 7.09
N PRO A 207 19.31 -1.67 8.24
CA PRO A 207 19.31 -2.52 9.43
C PRO A 207 17.88 -2.86 9.88
N VAL A 208 17.68 -4.14 10.18
CA VAL A 208 16.44 -4.70 10.73
C VAL A 208 16.77 -5.58 11.94
N PRO A 209 15.84 -5.88 12.83
CA PRO A 209 16.05 -6.85 13.91
C PRO A 209 16.45 -8.21 13.36
N SER A 210 17.32 -8.94 14.07
CA SER A 210 17.53 -10.37 13.80
C SER A 210 16.20 -11.11 14.03
N ALA A 211 15.84 -12.01 13.12
CA ALA A 211 14.54 -12.68 13.21
C ALA A 211 14.59 -14.11 12.68
N ILE A 212 13.66 -14.93 13.13
CA ILE A 212 13.31 -16.19 12.52
C ILE A 212 11.84 -16.18 12.12
N PHE A 213 11.56 -16.83 11.00
CA PHE A 213 10.21 -17.04 10.48
C PHE A 213 9.78 -18.47 10.77
N ILE A 214 8.80 -18.64 11.67
CA ILE A 214 8.29 -19.94 12.09
C ILE A 214 7.05 -20.27 11.28
N LYS A 215 7.14 -21.32 10.47
CA LYS A 215 6.00 -21.83 9.71
C LYS A 215 5.03 -22.59 10.60
N PRO A 216 3.78 -22.81 10.13
CA PRO A 216 2.80 -23.61 10.88
C PRO A 216 3.29 -25.02 11.24
N GLU A 217 4.03 -25.64 10.34
CA GLU A 217 4.57 -27.02 10.48
C GLU A 217 5.83 -27.11 11.34
N ASP A 218 6.49 -25.99 11.63
CA ASP A 218 7.73 -25.98 12.43
C ASP A 218 7.38 -26.22 13.91
N ILE A 219 7.74 -27.39 14.42
CA ILE A 219 7.51 -27.77 15.82
C ILE A 219 8.73 -27.41 16.67
N GLU A 220 9.92 -27.52 16.09
CA GLU A 220 11.20 -27.18 16.71
C GLU A 220 11.89 -26.09 15.91
N PHE A 221 12.49 -25.14 16.61
CA PHE A 221 13.25 -24.05 16.00
C PHE A 221 14.36 -23.59 16.93
N ASP A 222 15.48 -23.20 16.33
CA ASP A 222 16.62 -22.62 17.04
C ASP A 222 16.60 -21.09 16.92
N LEU A 223 16.95 -20.39 18.01
CA LEU A 223 17.16 -18.96 17.98
C LEU A 223 18.65 -18.65 17.70
N PRO A 224 18.98 -18.00 16.57
CA PRO A 224 20.36 -17.61 16.26
C PRO A 224 20.80 -16.33 16.98
N PHE A 225 19.99 -15.80 17.91
CA PHE A 225 20.22 -14.58 18.67
C PHE A 225 19.77 -14.74 20.13
N ASN A 226 20.17 -13.82 20.98
CA ASN A 226 19.94 -13.88 22.43
C ASN A 226 18.58 -13.32 22.84
N PHE A 227 18.10 -13.74 24.00
CA PHE A 227 17.01 -13.11 24.71
C PHE A 227 17.37 -11.69 25.21
N PRO A 228 16.39 -10.76 25.39
CA PRO A 228 14.96 -10.98 25.17
C PRO A 228 14.58 -10.98 23.68
N VAL A 229 13.48 -11.67 23.36
CA VAL A 229 12.88 -11.73 22.02
C VAL A 229 11.41 -11.29 22.06
N ILE A 230 10.87 -10.92 20.90
CA ILE A 230 9.45 -10.61 20.75
C ILE A 230 8.81 -11.52 19.71
N VAL A 231 7.65 -12.08 20.05
CA VAL A 231 6.83 -12.92 19.19
C VAL A 231 5.72 -12.07 18.57
N LYS A 232 5.60 -12.13 17.24
CA LYS A 232 4.59 -11.34 16.50
C LYS A 232 3.88 -12.22 15.48
N PRO A 233 2.59 -11.98 15.20
CA PRO A 233 2.00 -12.50 13.97
C PRO A 233 2.77 -11.91 12.78
N ASN A 234 3.09 -12.73 11.77
CA ASN A 234 3.80 -12.22 10.59
C ASN A 234 2.95 -11.22 9.79
N PHE A 235 1.65 -11.46 9.74
CA PHE A 235 0.66 -10.61 9.09
C PHE A 235 -0.11 -9.79 10.13
N GLY A 236 -0.34 -8.54 9.84
CA GLY A 236 -1.15 -7.66 10.69
C GLY A 236 -0.56 -6.28 10.89
N ASP A 237 -1.44 -5.39 11.29
CA ASP A 237 -1.20 -3.99 11.60
C ASP A 237 -1.74 -3.61 12.99
N SER A 238 -1.76 -2.31 13.32
CA SER A 238 -2.34 -1.76 14.56
C SER A 238 -1.87 -2.43 15.85
N SER A 239 -0.72 -3.10 15.83
CA SER A 239 -0.18 -3.92 16.94
C SER A 239 -1.13 -5.03 17.39
N PHE A 240 -2.10 -5.45 16.55
CA PHE A 240 -3.08 -6.47 16.92
C PHE A 240 -2.39 -7.76 17.35
N GLY A 241 -2.69 -8.19 18.58
CA GLY A 241 -2.10 -9.36 19.20
C GLY A 241 -0.72 -9.16 19.83
N ILE A 242 -0.10 -8.00 19.69
CA ILE A 242 1.21 -7.71 20.29
C ILE A 242 1.00 -7.06 21.65
N THR A 243 1.21 -7.82 22.71
CA THR A 243 1.08 -7.39 24.11
C THR A 243 2.40 -7.54 24.85
N GLN A 244 2.46 -7.11 26.12
CA GLN A 244 3.63 -7.32 26.97
C GLN A 244 4.04 -8.80 27.06
N LYS A 245 3.09 -9.75 26.96
CA LYS A 245 3.35 -11.19 26.99
C LYS A 245 4.05 -11.73 25.74
N CYS A 246 4.09 -10.94 24.68
CA CYS A 246 4.83 -11.31 23.48
C CYS A 246 6.34 -11.14 23.63
N VAL A 247 6.80 -10.45 24.69
CA VAL A 247 8.21 -10.30 25.01
C VAL A 247 8.63 -11.44 25.92
N ALA A 248 9.59 -12.25 25.47
CA ALA A 248 10.09 -13.42 26.18
C ALA A 248 11.55 -13.23 26.57
N ASN A 249 11.91 -13.60 27.81
CA ASN A 249 13.26 -13.50 28.35
C ASN A 249 13.96 -14.86 28.42
N ASN A 250 13.25 -15.93 28.15
CA ASN A 250 13.74 -17.31 28.18
C ASN A 250 12.87 -18.21 27.27
N HIS A 251 13.30 -19.47 27.12
CA HIS A 251 12.60 -20.43 26.24
C HIS A 251 11.18 -20.76 26.70
N GLU A 252 10.89 -20.82 28.00
CA GLU A 252 9.57 -21.13 28.51
C GLU A 252 8.59 -20.01 28.17
N GLU A 253 8.98 -18.75 28.39
CA GLU A 253 8.21 -17.57 28.00
C GLU A 253 8.01 -17.51 26.48
N LEU A 254 9.04 -17.86 25.69
CA LEU A 254 8.95 -17.90 24.24
C LEU A 254 7.89 -18.88 23.76
N LEU A 255 7.92 -20.13 24.28
CA LEU A 255 6.93 -21.15 23.92
C LEU A 255 5.51 -20.74 24.30
N THR A 256 5.36 -20.09 25.45
CA THR A 256 4.09 -19.54 25.92
C THR A 256 3.60 -18.45 24.97
N ALA A 257 4.46 -17.49 24.60
CA ALA A 257 4.10 -16.44 23.66
C ALA A 257 3.73 -16.97 22.27
N VAL A 258 4.47 -17.96 21.78
CA VAL A 258 4.15 -18.65 20.50
C VAL A 258 2.78 -19.32 20.57
N SER A 259 2.45 -20.02 21.68
CA SER A 259 1.15 -20.64 21.87
C SER A 259 0.02 -19.60 21.91
N GLU A 260 0.18 -18.52 22.68
CA GLU A 260 -0.83 -17.46 22.78
C GLU A 260 -1.11 -16.80 21.40
N ILE A 261 -0.06 -16.55 20.60
CA ILE A 261 -0.23 -16.01 19.24
C ILE A 261 -0.97 -17.03 18.35
N ARG A 262 -0.60 -18.30 18.39
CA ARG A 262 -1.25 -19.36 17.61
C ARG A 262 -2.71 -19.55 18.01
N ASP A 263 -3.02 -19.52 19.29
CA ASP A 263 -4.40 -19.63 19.80
C ASP A 263 -5.27 -18.47 19.32
N LYS A 264 -4.68 -17.26 19.22
CA LYS A 264 -5.40 -16.05 18.78
C LYS A 264 -5.56 -15.95 17.26
N PHE A 265 -4.52 -16.27 16.49
CA PHE A 265 -4.46 -16.03 15.04
C PHE A 265 -4.62 -17.29 14.19
N GLY A 266 -4.60 -18.46 14.81
CA GLY A 266 -4.68 -19.77 14.16
C GLY A 266 -3.31 -20.42 13.97
N TYR A 267 -3.33 -21.74 14.12
CA TYR A 267 -2.14 -22.59 13.96
C TYR A 267 -1.68 -22.73 12.51
N ASP A 268 -2.50 -22.29 11.55
CA ASP A 268 -2.21 -22.26 10.12
C ASP A 268 -1.45 -21.00 9.68
N LYS A 269 -1.12 -20.09 10.60
CA LYS A 269 -0.44 -18.82 10.31
C LYS A 269 1.01 -18.84 10.75
N PRO A 270 1.91 -18.25 9.94
CA PRO A 270 3.30 -18.11 10.34
C PRO A 270 3.47 -17.04 11.42
N ILE A 271 4.51 -17.23 12.22
CA ILE A 271 4.90 -16.33 13.31
C ILE A 271 6.30 -15.79 13.03
N LEU A 272 6.54 -14.56 13.39
CA LEU A 272 7.84 -13.92 13.38
C LEU A 272 8.36 -13.79 14.82
N VAL A 273 9.55 -14.31 15.09
CA VAL A 273 10.26 -14.08 16.36
C VAL A 273 11.46 -13.22 16.07
N GLU A 274 11.54 -12.08 16.73
CA GLU A 274 12.62 -11.10 16.54
C GLU A 274 13.37 -10.84 17.84
N GLU A 275 14.63 -10.40 17.75
CA GLU A 275 15.31 -9.80 18.90
C GLU A 275 14.50 -8.62 19.43
N PHE A 276 14.28 -8.56 20.72
CA PHE A 276 13.58 -7.44 21.34
C PHE A 276 14.53 -6.27 21.55
N LEU A 277 14.32 -5.20 20.81
CA LEU A 277 15.13 -3.98 20.90
C LEU A 277 14.67 -3.14 22.08
N THR A 278 15.59 -2.65 22.90
CA THR A 278 15.29 -1.95 24.15
C THR A 278 15.61 -0.45 24.12
N GLY A 279 16.16 0.03 23.01
CA GLY A 279 16.45 1.45 22.84
C GLY A 279 15.24 2.28 22.42
N LYS A 280 15.49 3.50 21.94
CA LYS A 280 14.46 4.46 21.49
C LYS A 280 13.56 3.84 20.44
N ASP A 281 12.27 4.05 20.61
CA ASP A 281 11.21 3.67 19.68
C ASP A 281 10.77 4.95 18.96
N ILE A 282 10.98 5.03 17.65
CA ILE A 282 10.79 6.25 16.88
C ILE A 282 9.92 6.01 15.64
N SER A 283 9.22 7.05 15.24
CA SER A 283 8.43 7.05 14.02
C SER A 283 8.80 8.22 13.10
N VAL A 284 8.84 7.96 11.80
CA VAL A 284 9.11 8.92 10.73
C VAL A 284 7.92 9.00 9.81
N GLY A 285 7.28 10.17 9.74
CA GLY A 285 6.18 10.44 8.80
C GLY A 285 6.68 11.17 7.55
N ILE A 286 6.23 10.75 6.39
CA ILE A 286 6.48 11.40 5.11
C ILE A 286 5.14 11.74 4.47
N ILE A 287 4.95 12.99 4.04
CA ILE A 287 3.82 13.41 3.20
C ILE A 287 4.40 13.94 1.90
N GLY A 288 3.98 13.37 0.78
CA GLY A 288 4.49 13.72 -0.54
C GLY A 288 4.89 12.50 -1.36
N ASN A 289 5.54 12.77 -2.48
CA ASN A 289 6.01 11.75 -3.42
C ASN A 289 7.48 12.01 -3.76
N PRO A 290 8.44 11.44 -3.01
CA PRO A 290 9.86 11.50 -3.33
C PRO A 290 10.15 10.98 -4.75
N PRO A 291 11.15 11.49 -5.45
CA PRO A 291 12.01 12.64 -5.07
C PRO A 291 11.45 14.01 -5.45
N GLN A 292 10.25 14.10 -6.06
CA GLN A 292 9.75 15.32 -6.69
C GLN A 292 9.28 16.37 -5.69
N SER A 293 8.40 15.96 -4.76
CA SER A 293 7.83 16.86 -3.76
C SER A 293 7.40 16.06 -2.53
N TYR A 294 8.03 16.32 -1.41
CA TYR A 294 7.72 15.66 -0.15
C TYR A 294 8.13 16.51 1.05
N SER A 295 7.57 16.19 2.19
CA SER A 295 7.95 16.73 3.50
C SER A 295 8.16 15.59 4.47
N VAL A 296 9.30 15.54 5.12
CA VAL A 296 9.54 14.69 6.26
C VAL A 296 9.05 15.43 7.50
N LEU A 297 8.11 14.86 8.21
CA LEU A 297 7.58 15.42 9.44
C LEU A 297 8.63 15.29 10.57
N PRO A 298 8.55 16.11 11.63
CA PRO A 298 9.40 15.94 12.80
C PRO A 298 9.34 14.50 13.31
N ILE A 299 10.51 13.88 13.45
CA ILE A 299 10.63 12.52 13.98
C ILE A 299 10.15 12.51 15.44
N THR A 300 9.32 11.54 15.79
CA THR A 300 8.84 11.36 17.17
C THR A 300 9.44 10.13 17.80
N GLU A 301 9.56 10.14 19.13
CA GLU A 301 9.90 8.97 19.94
C GLU A 301 8.79 8.70 20.97
N GLU A 302 8.61 7.44 21.32
CA GLU A 302 7.67 7.05 22.36
C GLU A 302 8.34 7.19 23.73
N ASP A 303 7.74 8.01 24.60
CA ASP A 303 8.18 8.23 25.97
C ASP A 303 7.59 7.16 26.89
N TYR A 304 8.42 6.23 27.30
CA TYR A 304 8.07 5.14 28.20
C TYR A 304 8.24 5.49 29.69
N SER A 305 8.50 6.74 30.04
CA SER A 305 8.73 7.15 31.44
C SER A 305 7.57 6.86 32.40
N ALA A 306 6.34 6.74 31.86
CA ALA A 306 5.15 6.38 32.62
C ALA A 306 4.93 4.87 32.75
N VAL A 307 5.70 4.04 32.06
CA VAL A 307 5.60 2.58 32.11
C VAL A 307 6.43 2.06 33.29
N PRO A 308 5.87 1.19 34.15
CA PRO A 308 6.62 0.59 35.29
C PRO A 308 7.90 -0.13 34.81
N GLU A 309 8.99 0.01 35.55
CA GLU A 309 10.32 -0.53 35.20
C GLU A 309 10.35 -2.06 35.02
N ASN A 310 9.45 -2.78 35.69
CA ASN A 310 9.34 -4.24 35.61
C ASN A 310 8.58 -4.72 34.33
N LEU A 311 8.05 -3.80 33.52
CA LEU A 311 7.34 -4.12 32.30
C LEU A 311 8.22 -3.81 31.08
N PRO A 312 8.10 -4.59 29.99
CA PRO A 312 8.83 -4.31 28.77
C PRO A 312 8.34 -2.99 28.16
N GLN A 313 9.26 -2.16 27.71
CA GLN A 313 8.92 -0.93 27.00
C GLN A 313 8.45 -1.27 25.59
N ILE A 314 7.15 -1.32 25.37
CA ILE A 314 6.52 -1.67 24.11
C ILE A 314 5.26 -0.84 23.87
N CYS A 315 5.11 -0.27 22.66
CA CYS A 315 3.90 0.38 22.21
C CYS A 315 3.00 -0.64 21.48
N GLY A 316 2.48 -1.59 22.25
CA GLY A 316 1.67 -2.70 21.76
C GLY A 316 0.17 -2.40 21.67
N TYR A 317 -0.62 -3.46 21.63
CA TYR A 317 -2.08 -3.40 21.60
C TYR A 317 -2.65 -2.68 22.84
N GLU A 318 -2.05 -2.94 24.01
CA GLU A 318 -2.49 -2.35 25.30
C GLU A 318 -2.37 -0.83 25.31
N ALA A 319 -1.36 -0.26 24.64
CA ALA A 319 -1.16 1.18 24.56
C ALA A 319 -2.18 1.90 23.66
N LYS A 320 -2.80 1.17 22.75
CA LYS A 320 -3.72 1.73 21.75
C LYS A 320 -5.20 1.51 22.07
N TRP A 321 -5.51 0.42 22.79
CA TRP A 321 -6.88 -0.06 22.91
C TRP A 321 -7.37 -0.28 24.34
N LEU A 322 -6.49 -0.25 25.36
CA LEU A 322 -6.86 -0.55 26.74
C LEU A 322 -6.55 0.65 27.65
N SER A 323 -7.57 1.45 27.92
CA SER A 323 -7.44 2.69 28.72
C SER A 323 -7.03 2.45 30.19
N ASP A 324 -7.23 1.25 30.71
CA ASP A 324 -6.82 0.82 32.07
C ASP A 324 -5.41 0.23 32.11
N SER A 325 -4.77 0.08 30.96
CA SER A 325 -3.40 -0.41 30.86
C SER A 325 -2.36 0.60 31.34
N PRO A 326 -1.28 0.18 32.01
CA PRO A 326 -0.14 1.05 32.30
C PRO A 326 0.52 1.67 31.08
N TYR A 327 0.32 1.06 29.91
CA TYR A 327 0.82 1.55 28.62
C TYR A 327 0.00 2.69 28.01
N TRP A 328 -1.22 2.94 28.51
CA TRP A 328 -2.09 4.01 27.99
C TRP A 328 -1.47 5.41 28.08
N ASN A 329 -0.56 5.60 29.04
CA ASN A 329 0.09 6.89 29.30
C ASN A 329 1.35 7.14 28.47
N ILE A 330 1.71 6.25 27.55
CA ILE A 330 2.82 6.47 26.60
C ILE A 330 2.51 7.72 25.74
N LYS A 331 3.50 8.57 25.58
CA LYS A 331 3.38 9.81 24.80
C LYS A 331 4.38 9.83 23.68
N SER A 332 3.91 10.20 22.49
CA SER A 332 4.81 10.51 21.38
C SER A 332 5.34 11.93 21.55
N ILE A 333 6.65 12.07 21.70
CA ILE A 333 7.36 13.36 21.87
C ILE A 333 8.35 13.56 20.70
N PRO A 334 8.83 14.79 20.43
CA PRO A 334 9.89 15.00 19.44
C PRO A 334 11.15 14.23 19.80
N ALA A 335 11.68 13.46 18.86
CA ALA A 335 12.86 12.64 19.09
C ALA A 335 14.14 13.48 19.19
N ASN A 336 14.97 13.15 20.18
CA ASN A 336 16.31 13.72 20.32
C ASN A 336 17.35 12.77 19.71
N LEU A 337 17.76 13.05 18.46
CA LEU A 337 18.71 12.25 17.66
C LEU A 337 19.84 13.14 17.15
N SER A 338 21.04 12.56 16.97
CA SER A 338 22.14 13.25 16.28
C SER A 338 21.79 13.44 14.80
N GLU A 339 22.38 14.44 14.15
CA GLU A 339 22.12 14.73 12.73
C GLU A 339 22.50 13.57 11.82
N ASP A 340 23.60 12.88 12.08
CA ASP A 340 24.03 11.74 11.28
C ASP A 340 23.00 10.60 11.31
N VAL A 341 22.44 10.31 12.50
CA VAL A 341 21.40 9.30 12.66
C VAL A 341 20.11 9.74 11.98
N LYS A 342 19.70 11.00 12.09
CA LYS A 342 18.53 11.52 11.37
C LYS A 342 18.68 11.38 9.87
N ILE A 343 19.83 11.80 9.31
CA ILE A 343 20.12 11.70 7.88
C ILE A 343 20.03 10.24 7.42
N PHE A 344 20.66 9.32 8.16
CA PHE A 344 20.64 7.90 7.84
C PHE A 344 19.22 7.33 7.83
N ILE A 345 18.41 7.63 8.84
CA ILE A 345 17.04 7.13 8.96
C ILE A 345 16.17 7.72 7.84
N ILE A 346 16.24 9.02 7.59
CA ILE A 346 15.45 9.69 6.56
C ILE A 346 15.82 9.14 5.17
N ASP A 347 17.12 9.00 4.85
CA ASP A 347 17.57 8.44 3.57
C ASP A 347 17.07 6.99 3.38
N SER A 348 17.12 6.20 4.44
CA SER A 348 16.59 4.83 4.43
C SER A 348 15.07 4.80 4.21
N CYS A 349 14.32 5.68 4.87
CA CYS A 349 12.87 5.81 4.67
C CYS A 349 12.53 6.23 3.23
N LEU A 350 13.27 7.18 2.64
CA LEU A 350 13.07 7.62 1.26
C LEU A 350 13.32 6.49 0.25
N LYS A 351 14.39 5.73 0.45
CA LYS A 351 14.71 4.56 -0.38
C LYS A 351 13.62 3.49 -0.30
N LEU A 352 13.13 3.20 0.92
CA LEU A 352 12.03 2.25 1.12
C LEU A 352 10.71 2.77 0.55
N PHE A 353 10.43 4.06 0.69
CA PHE A 353 9.24 4.69 0.11
C PHE A 353 9.17 4.45 -1.40
N GLU A 354 10.29 4.65 -2.10
CA GLU A 354 10.39 4.39 -3.54
C GLU A 354 10.33 2.89 -3.86
N ARG A 355 11.10 2.05 -3.15
CA ARG A 355 11.19 0.61 -3.42
C ARG A 355 9.89 -0.14 -3.20
N LEU A 356 9.12 0.25 -2.19
CA LEU A 356 7.82 -0.32 -1.84
C LEU A 356 6.66 0.31 -2.62
N GLU A 357 6.94 1.33 -3.44
CA GLU A 357 5.93 2.09 -4.19
C GLU A 357 4.89 2.78 -3.29
N CYS A 358 5.33 3.28 -2.12
CA CYS A 358 4.50 4.13 -1.30
C CYS A 358 4.08 5.39 -2.08
N ARG A 359 2.92 5.95 -1.76
CA ARG A 359 2.39 7.12 -2.45
C ARG A 359 1.70 8.06 -1.47
N ASP A 360 1.89 9.35 -1.66
CA ASP A 360 1.22 10.47 -1.02
C ASP A 360 1.53 10.63 0.47
N TYR A 361 1.65 9.56 1.25
CA TYR A 361 2.05 9.56 2.64
C TYR A 361 2.43 8.16 3.11
N ALA A 362 3.31 8.08 4.12
CA ALA A 362 3.67 6.84 4.79
C ALA A 362 4.29 7.13 6.17
N ARG A 363 4.30 6.12 7.04
CA ARG A 363 5.01 6.13 8.32
C ARG A 363 5.95 4.93 8.40
N PHE A 364 7.16 5.18 8.93
CA PHE A 364 8.21 4.19 9.13
C PHE A 364 8.52 4.13 10.61
N ASP A 365 8.41 2.93 11.20
CA ASP A 365 8.63 2.73 12.61
C ASP A 365 9.97 2.04 12.82
N TRP A 366 10.79 2.62 13.69
CA TRP A 366 12.17 2.23 13.97
C TRP A 366 12.39 2.02 15.44
N ARG A 367 13.32 1.16 15.79
CA ARG A 367 13.75 1.02 17.17
C ARG A 367 15.26 0.85 17.26
N PHE A 368 15.85 1.39 18.32
CA PHE A 368 17.28 1.32 18.55
C PHE A 368 17.64 0.04 19.30
N ASP A 369 18.79 -0.55 18.93
CA ASP A 369 19.41 -1.61 19.70
C ASP A 369 20.14 -1.03 20.95
N LEU A 370 20.71 -1.92 21.78
CA LEU A 370 21.49 -1.53 22.97
C LEU A 370 22.74 -0.70 22.65
N ASN A 371 23.25 -0.77 21.43
CA ASN A 371 24.43 -0.01 20.99
C ASN A 371 24.05 1.35 20.39
N GLY A 372 22.77 1.68 20.35
CA GLY A 372 22.27 2.93 19.79
C GLY A 372 22.17 2.90 18.24
N ASN A 373 22.14 1.74 17.62
CA ASN A 373 21.94 1.61 16.17
C ASN A 373 20.45 1.51 15.86
N PRO A 374 19.91 2.32 14.93
CA PRO A 374 18.52 2.23 14.52
C PRO A 374 18.27 1.00 13.64
N LYS A 375 17.18 0.29 13.90
CA LYS A 375 16.68 -0.84 13.10
C LYS A 375 15.25 -0.60 12.70
N LEU A 376 14.92 -0.84 11.44
CA LEU A 376 13.55 -0.71 10.93
C LEU A 376 12.68 -1.83 11.48
N LEU A 377 11.51 -1.48 12.02
CA LEU A 377 10.53 -2.45 12.49
C LEU A 377 9.46 -2.73 11.43
N GLU A 378 8.86 -1.67 10.88
CA GLU A 378 7.78 -1.80 9.91
C GLU A 378 7.62 -0.54 9.05
N VAL A 379 6.92 -0.69 7.93
CA VAL A 379 6.50 0.39 7.04
C VAL A 379 4.98 0.39 6.98
N ASN A 380 4.37 1.54 7.29
CA ASN A 380 2.93 1.74 7.24
C ASN A 380 2.60 2.65 6.05
N PRO A 381 2.20 2.09 4.89
CA PRO A 381 1.93 2.87 3.68
C PRO A 381 0.55 3.55 3.67
N ASN A 382 -0.31 3.20 4.62
CA ASN A 382 -1.60 3.83 4.88
C ASN A 382 -1.76 4.02 6.39
N PRO A 383 -0.91 4.87 7.02
CA PRO A 383 -0.94 5.06 8.46
C PRO A 383 -2.25 5.69 8.90
N GLY A 384 -2.75 5.29 10.06
CA GLY A 384 -4.01 5.77 10.63
C GLY A 384 -4.16 7.28 10.57
N TRP A 385 -5.31 7.70 10.11
CA TRP A 385 -5.67 9.09 9.80
C TRP A 385 -6.31 9.85 10.97
N CYS A 386 -6.39 9.24 12.16
CA CYS A 386 -7.01 9.86 13.33
C CYS A 386 -6.40 11.23 13.65
N TRP A 387 -7.22 12.15 14.13
CA TRP A 387 -6.83 13.52 14.47
C TRP A 387 -5.74 13.60 15.57
N ASP A 388 -5.63 12.58 16.40
CA ASP A 388 -4.65 12.41 17.49
C ASP A 388 -3.68 11.24 17.23
N GLY A 389 -3.70 10.63 16.07
CA GLY A 389 -2.80 9.56 15.65
C GLY A 389 -1.34 10.03 15.49
N HIS A 390 -0.42 9.09 15.29
CA HIS A 390 1.02 9.41 15.17
C HIS A 390 1.30 10.43 14.08
N LEU A 391 0.71 10.27 12.88
CA LEU A 391 0.93 11.20 11.77
C LEU A 391 0.42 12.61 12.09
N ALA A 392 -0.74 12.71 12.75
CA ALA A 392 -1.31 14.00 13.18
C ALA A 392 -0.46 14.66 14.26
N LYS A 393 0.08 13.88 15.21
CA LYS A 393 1.02 14.39 16.24
C LYS A 393 2.29 14.95 15.60
N MET A 394 2.89 14.22 14.64
CA MET A 394 4.07 14.70 13.89
C MET A 394 3.75 15.98 13.10
N ALA A 395 2.60 16.03 12.43
CA ALA A 395 2.14 17.22 11.71
C ALA A 395 1.98 18.42 12.66
N LYS A 396 1.42 18.21 13.84
CA LYS A 396 1.31 19.24 14.88
C LYS A 396 2.67 19.77 15.32
N TYR A 397 3.70 18.92 15.47
CA TYR A 397 5.07 19.36 15.75
C TYR A 397 5.70 20.13 14.59
N ALA A 398 5.25 19.90 13.37
CA ALA A 398 5.60 20.71 12.19
C ALA A 398 4.83 22.05 12.11
N GLY A 399 3.95 22.35 13.06
CA GLY A 399 3.09 23.53 13.07
C GLY A 399 1.83 23.41 12.19
N LEU A 400 1.49 22.22 11.74
CA LEU A 400 0.28 21.97 10.95
C LEU A 400 -0.85 21.49 11.88
N ASN A 401 -2.03 22.06 11.74
CA ASN A 401 -3.22 21.49 12.33
C ASN A 401 -3.74 20.29 11.51
N TYR A 402 -4.74 19.58 12.03
CA TYR A 402 -5.28 18.38 11.40
C TYR A 402 -5.85 18.64 10.00
N THR A 403 -6.59 19.74 9.80
CA THR A 403 -7.11 20.17 8.50
C THR A 403 -5.97 20.42 7.48
N GLU A 404 -4.88 21.04 7.93
CA GLU A 404 -3.71 21.33 7.09
C GLU A 404 -2.95 20.04 6.73
N MET A 405 -2.85 19.08 7.64
CA MET A 405 -2.29 17.76 7.35
C MET A 405 -3.11 17.03 6.28
N LEU A 406 -4.44 16.94 6.45
CA LEU A 406 -5.31 16.33 5.44
C LEU A 406 -5.17 17.02 4.08
N LYS A 407 -5.11 18.35 4.08
CA LYS A 407 -4.90 19.12 2.85
C LYS A 407 -3.54 18.84 2.22
N ALA A 408 -2.49 18.64 3.01
CA ALA A 408 -1.17 18.28 2.48
C ALA A 408 -1.21 16.92 1.76
N ILE A 409 -1.90 15.94 2.31
CA ILE A 409 -2.12 14.63 1.67
C ILE A 409 -2.89 14.78 0.36
N LEU A 410 -4.01 15.53 0.34
CA LEU A 410 -4.79 15.77 -0.88
C LEU A 410 -3.96 16.47 -1.95
N ASN A 411 -3.16 17.49 -1.58
CA ASN A 411 -2.27 18.19 -2.49
C ASN A 411 -1.20 17.28 -3.08
N SER A 412 -0.64 16.38 -2.27
CA SER A 412 0.34 15.38 -2.71
C SER A 412 -0.24 14.47 -3.79
N THR A 413 -1.45 13.97 -3.55
CA THR A 413 -2.20 13.16 -4.53
C THR A 413 -2.42 13.91 -5.83
N GLU A 414 -2.88 15.17 -5.77
CA GLU A 414 -3.12 15.98 -6.97
C GLU A 414 -1.84 16.27 -7.75
N GLN A 415 -0.74 16.53 -7.06
CA GLN A 415 0.57 16.72 -7.72
C GLN A 415 1.00 15.44 -8.44
N ARG A 416 0.86 14.26 -7.82
CA ARG A 416 1.16 12.97 -8.42
C ARG A 416 0.29 12.69 -9.65
N LEU A 417 -1.02 12.87 -9.55
CA LEU A 417 -1.94 12.65 -10.66
C LEU A 417 -1.65 13.59 -11.83
N ASN A 418 -1.39 14.88 -11.57
CA ASN A 418 -1.03 15.85 -12.60
C ASN A 418 0.32 15.54 -13.27
N SER A 419 1.29 15.05 -12.51
CA SER A 419 2.60 14.66 -13.04
C SER A 419 2.50 13.44 -13.95
N SER A 420 1.66 12.47 -13.62
CA SER A 420 1.39 11.29 -14.45
C SER A 420 0.73 11.66 -15.77
N PHE A 421 -0.21 12.60 -15.79
CA PHE A 421 -0.81 13.12 -17.01
C PHE A 421 0.22 13.83 -17.91
N ASN A 422 1.10 14.65 -17.33
CA ASN A 422 2.15 15.35 -18.08
C ASN A 422 3.24 14.39 -18.57
N GLY A 423 3.59 13.36 -17.80
CA GLY A 423 4.54 12.31 -18.18
C GLY A 423 4.06 11.49 -19.39
N ASN A 424 2.80 11.12 -19.43
CA ASN A 424 2.20 10.42 -20.57
C ASN A 424 2.18 11.31 -21.82
N ARG A 425 1.87 12.59 -21.67
CA ARG A 425 1.92 13.57 -22.76
C ARG A 425 3.33 13.74 -23.34
N LYS A 426 4.36 13.83 -22.50
CA LYS A 426 5.76 13.85 -22.94
C LYS A 426 6.19 12.56 -23.62
N LYS A 427 5.76 11.39 -23.13
CA LYS A 427 6.03 10.10 -23.80
C LYS A 427 5.38 10.03 -25.18
N GLU A 428 4.14 10.48 -25.32
CA GLU A 428 3.45 10.54 -26.61
C GLU A 428 4.14 11.52 -27.57
N GLU A 429 4.58 12.67 -27.11
CA GLU A 429 5.36 13.62 -27.91
C GLU A 429 6.72 13.04 -28.35
N VAL A 430 7.44 12.37 -27.45
CA VAL A 430 8.71 11.70 -27.78
C VAL A 430 8.50 10.56 -28.77
N ILE A 431 7.47 9.74 -28.59
CA ILE A 431 7.12 8.66 -29.53
C ILE A 431 6.76 9.25 -30.90
N LYS A 432 6.03 10.37 -30.93
CA LYS A 432 5.70 11.07 -32.17
C LYS A 432 6.95 11.61 -32.87
N ILE A 433 7.86 12.26 -32.15
CA ILE A 433 9.15 12.75 -32.69
C ILE A 433 9.99 11.60 -33.23
N ILE A 434 10.08 10.46 -32.52
CA ILE A 434 10.83 9.29 -32.95
C ILE A 434 10.20 8.69 -34.23
N SER A 435 8.88 8.61 -34.29
CA SER A 435 8.18 8.10 -35.50
C SER A 435 8.36 9.04 -36.71
N GLU A 436 8.27 10.37 -36.51
CA GLU A 436 8.48 11.35 -37.56
C GLU A 436 9.94 11.38 -38.06
N ASN A 437 10.92 11.21 -37.18
CA ASN A 437 12.34 11.13 -37.54
C ASN A 437 12.67 9.81 -38.29
N LYS A 438 12.08 8.67 -37.90
CA LYS A 438 12.25 7.42 -38.64
C LYS A 438 11.64 7.49 -40.04
N VAL A 439 10.50 8.15 -40.20
CA VAL A 439 9.88 8.37 -41.53
C VAL A 439 10.74 9.30 -42.38
N LYS A 440 11.34 10.35 -41.80
CA LYS A 440 12.28 11.21 -42.55
C LYS A 440 13.55 10.47 -42.98
N GLN A 441 14.13 9.65 -42.09
CA GLN A 441 15.32 8.86 -42.45
C GLN A 441 15.03 7.83 -43.57
N ALA A 442 13.88 7.16 -43.57
CA ALA A 442 13.47 6.27 -44.62
C ALA A 442 13.18 6.96 -45.96
N LEU A 443 12.88 8.27 -45.96
CA LEU A 443 12.68 9.07 -47.17
C LEU A 443 14.00 9.63 -47.76
N TYR A 444 15.10 9.57 -47.03
CA TYR A 444 16.44 9.98 -47.52
C TYR A 444 17.28 8.80 -48.04
N GLU A 445 16.81 7.57 -47.85
CA GLU A 445 17.46 6.34 -48.32
C GLU A 445 16.80 5.78 -49.59
N ILE A 446 15.88 6.50 -50.24
CA ILE A 446 15.30 6.24 -51.59
C ILE A 446 15.78 7.34 -52.55
#